data_5cd8377754eadb776127f099e07313e3
#
_entry.id   5cd8377754eadb776127f099e07313e3
#
_cell.length_a   1.000
_cell.length_b   1.000
_cell.length_c   1.000
_cell.angle_alpha   90.00
_cell.angle_beta   90.00
_cell.angle_gamma   90.00
#
_symmetry.space_group_name_H-M   'P 1'
#
loop_
_entity.id
_entity.type
_entity.pdbx_description
1 polymer ?
#
loop_
_entity_poly.entity_id
_entity_poly.type
_entity_poly.pdbx_seq_one_letter_code
_entity_poly.pdbx_strand_id
1 'polypeptide(L)'
;MDYNNYDRGYAEPAMTSADYMSRTYRWMACGLLVTFAAAFVTATTPLLYVVNSLYLLFTIAELALVFVLSSRVQNMSVGAARSVFLVYALLNGMVLSYYFIAFSVSTLVLAFLATSVYFGLMAAYGATTHKDLSGWGPKLMMALVALLITGFVGMLFGMGFGSTVLYSGIGLVVFMLLTAYDTQKLSQLYSYYAGDSELAEKASIYGALTLYLDFINIFLYVVRLLGLNSRNSRS
;
A
#
# COMPACT_ATOMS: atom_id res chain seq x y z
N MET A 1 46.65 -19.12 34.20
CA MET A 1 46.38 -18.39 32.94
C MET A 1 44.97 -18.80 32.50
N ASP A 2 43.97 -17.98 32.89
CA ASP A 2 42.57 -18.24 32.57
C ASP A 2 42.26 -17.77 31.16
N TYR A 3 42.09 -18.73 30.28
CA TYR A 3 41.50 -18.52 28.95
C TYR A 3 40.00 -18.76 29.03
N ASN A 4 39.28 -17.88 29.72
CA ASN A 4 37.82 -17.92 29.69
C ASN A 4 37.25 -16.50 29.56
N ASN A 5 36.29 -16.39 28.68
CA ASN A 5 35.37 -15.29 28.43
C ASN A 5 35.67 -14.35 27.26
N TYR A 6 35.64 -14.91 26.06
CA TYR A 6 35.08 -14.18 24.93
C TYR A 6 33.77 -14.83 24.45
N ASP A 7 32.91 -15.21 25.37
CA ASP A 7 31.49 -15.32 25.07
C ASP A 7 30.96 -13.89 25.01
N ARG A 8 31.22 -13.20 23.90
CA ARG A 8 30.35 -12.09 23.49
C ARG A 8 29.06 -12.75 23.17
N GLY A 9 28.17 -12.79 24.14
CA GLY A 9 26.77 -13.12 23.93
C GLY A 9 26.25 -12.21 22.81
N TYR A 10 26.19 -12.75 21.62
CA TYR A 10 25.35 -12.15 20.59
C TYR A 10 23.94 -12.20 21.17
N ALA A 11 23.46 -11.05 21.66
CA ALA A 11 22.07 -10.94 22.06
C ALA A 11 21.25 -11.44 20.87
N GLU A 12 20.47 -12.51 21.06
CA GLU A 12 19.59 -12.99 20.01
C GLU A 12 18.72 -11.80 19.57
N PRO A 13 18.56 -11.60 18.27
CA PRO A 13 17.74 -10.48 17.79
C PRO A 13 16.35 -10.62 18.39
N ALA A 14 15.82 -9.54 18.96
CA ALA A 14 14.52 -9.50 19.62
C ALA A 14 13.35 -9.95 18.69
N MET A 15 13.62 -10.04 17.39
CA MET A 15 12.68 -10.50 16.34
C MET A 15 13.51 -11.06 15.18
N THR A 16 13.02 -12.10 14.50
CA THR A 16 13.64 -12.58 13.26
C THR A 16 13.17 -11.76 12.04
N SER A 17 13.95 -11.79 10.94
CA SER A 17 13.53 -11.16 9.68
C SER A 17 12.19 -11.72 9.16
N ALA A 18 11.97 -13.03 9.33
CA ALA A 18 10.72 -13.68 8.96
C ALA A 18 9.54 -13.18 9.81
N ASP A 19 9.75 -12.99 11.11
CA ASP A 19 8.74 -12.44 12.01
C ASP A 19 8.39 -11.00 11.68
N TYR A 20 9.40 -10.18 11.37
CA TYR A 20 9.22 -8.80 10.95
C TYR A 20 8.38 -8.71 9.67
N MET A 21 8.74 -9.44 8.62
CA MET A 21 7.98 -9.46 7.36
C MET A 21 6.58 -10.05 7.56
N SER A 22 6.44 -11.11 8.36
CA SER A 22 5.13 -11.68 8.70
C SER A 22 4.22 -10.67 9.41
N ARG A 23 4.75 -9.88 10.35
CA ARG A 23 3.99 -8.79 11.01
C ARG A 23 3.60 -7.70 10.02
N THR A 24 4.52 -7.31 9.14
CA THR A 24 4.27 -6.34 8.08
C THR A 24 3.09 -6.77 7.20
N TYR A 25 3.11 -8.00 6.68
CA TYR A 25 2.00 -8.53 5.86
C TYR A 25 0.70 -8.69 6.64
N ARG A 26 0.75 -9.08 7.91
CA ARG A 26 -0.46 -9.18 8.75
C ARG A 26 -1.11 -7.82 8.97
N TRP A 27 -0.34 -6.78 9.26
CA TRP A 27 -0.86 -5.42 9.39
C TRP A 27 -1.41 -4.90 8.06
N MET A 28 -0.72 -5.13 6.95
CA MET A 28 -1.22 -4.82 5.61
C MET A 28 -2.58 -5.49 5.34
N ALA A 29 -2.68 -6.80 5.58
CA ALA A 29 -3.92 -7.54 5.39
C ALA A 29 -5.04 -7.02 6.29
N CYS A 30 -4.74 -6.70 7.56
CA CYS A 30 -5.70 -6.07 8.48
C CYS A 30 -6.19 -4.72 7.91
N GLY A 31 -5.29 -3.86 7.44
CA GLY A 31 -5.65 -2.60 6.79
C GLY A 31 -6.54 -2.79 5.57
N LEU A 32 -6.23 -3.75 4.69
CA LEU A 32 -7.06 -4.07 3.53
C LEU A 32 -8.46 -4.53 3.94
N LEU A 33 -8.58 -5.39 4.96
CA LEU A 33 -9.88 -5.83 5.47
C LEU A 33 -10.72 -4.67 6.01
N VAL A 34 -10.09 -3.77 6.79
CA VAL A 34 -10.74 -2.55 7.29
C VAL A 34 -11.22 -1.67 6.11
N THR A 35 -10.37 -1.49 5.11
CA THR A 35 -10.70 -0.69 3.91
C THR A 35 -11.88 -1.28 3.16
N PHE A 36 -11.88 -2.56 2.86
CA PHE A 36 -12.98 -3.20 2.12
C PHE A 36 -14.28 -3.21 2.94
N ALA A 37 -14.22 -3.46 4.25
CA ALA A 37 -15.38 -3.37 5.13
C ALA A 37 -15.94 -1.94 5.17
N ALA A 38 -15.09 -0.93 5.36
CA ALA A 38 -15.50 0.47 5.37
C ALA A 38 -16.10 0.91 4.01
N ALA A 39 -15.50 0.49 2.90
CA ALA A 39 -16.00 0.78 1.56
C ALA A 39 -17.38 0.16 1.33
N PHE A 40 -17.57 -1.09 1.70
CA PHE A 40 -18.85 -1.79 1.59
C PHE A 40 -19.94 -1.15 2.46
N VAL A 41 -19.64 -0.90 3.74
CA VAL A 41 -20.59 -0.25 4.65
C VAL A 41 -20.96 1.14 4.15
N THR A 42 -19.99 1.94 3.73
CA THR A 42 -20.24 3.28 3.20
C THR A 42 -21.12 3.23 1.94
N ALA A 43 -20.84 2.31 1.01
CA ALA A 43 -21.58 2.18 -0.23
C ALA A 43 -23.03 1.72 -0.04
N THR A 44 -23.33 0.98 1.03
CA THR A 44 -24.66 0.40 1.30
C THR A 44 -25.48 1.16 2.33
N THR A 45 -24.95 2.26 2.87
CA THR A 45 -25.63 3.08 3.91
C THR A 45 -25.74 4.54 3.51
N PRO A 46 -26.58 5.35 4.20
CA PRO A 46 -26.67 6.80 3.98
C PRO A 46 -25.34 7.55 4.20
N LEU A 47 -24.33 6.93 4.80
CA LEU A 47 -22.99 7.48 4.98
C LEU A 47 -22.36 7.91 3.63
N LEU A 48 -22.75 7.25 2.54
CA LEU A 48 -22.33 7.61 1.19
C LEU A 48 -22.60 9.08 0.84
N TYR A 49 -23.75 9.61 1.23
CA TYR A 49 -24.10 11.02 0.97
C TYR A 49 -23.18 11.98 1.72
N VAL A 50 -22.80 11.62 2.94
CA VAL A 50 -21.87 12.41 3.76
C VAL A 50 -20.49 12.39 3.13
N VAL A 51 -19.99 11.20 2.75
CA VAL A 51 -18.65 11.05 2.13
C VAL A 51 -18.61 11.79 0.79
N ASN A 52 -19.66 11.68 -0.02
CA ASN A 52 -19.73 12.39 -1.31
C ASN A 52 -19.74 13.91 -1.13
N SER A 53 -20.48 14.43 -0.15
CA SER A 53 -20.55 15.87 0.15
C SER A 53 -19.20 16.40 0.69
N LEU A 54 -18.44 15.59 1.39
CA LEU A 54 -17.16 15.93 2.02
C LEU A 54 -15.97 15.27 1.33
N TYR A 55 -16.11 14.81 0.09
CA TYR A 55 -15.11 14.01 -0.62
C TYR A 55 -13.70 14.64 -0.59
N LEU A 56 -13.62 15.95 -0.87
CA LEU A 56 -12.34 16.67 -0.84
C LEU A 56 -11.72 16.69 0.56
N LEU A 57 -12.54 16.84 1.61
CA LEU A 57 -12.05 16.81 2.99
C LEU A 57 -11.48 15.43 3.35
N PHE A 58 -12.20 14.35 3.00
CA PHE A 58 -11.72 12.98 3.22
C PHE A 58 -10.42 12.71 2.47
N THR A 59 -10.32 13.14 1.20
CA THR A 59 -9.10 12.98 0.40
C THR A 59 -7.91 13.74 1.00
N ILE A 60 -8.12 14.98 1.47
CA ILE A 60 -7.07 15.76 2.15
C ILE A 60 -6.66 15.09 3.47
N ALA A 61 -7.63 14.58 4.24
CA ALA A 61 -7.35 13.87 5.49
C ALA A 61 -6.52 12.59 5.25
N GLU A 62 -6.82 11.82 4.20
CA GLU A 62 -6.01 10.66 3.81
C GLU A 62 -4.57 11.03 3.51
N LEU A 63 -4.36 12.04 2.67
CA LEU A 63 -3.01 12.51 2.32
C LEU A 63 -2.25 13.00 3.55
N ALA A 64 -2.93 13.72 4.46
CA ALA A 64 -2.33 14.16 5.72
C ALA A 64 -1.93 12.97 6.61
N LEU A 65 -2.76 11.95 6.73
CA LEU A 65 -2.46 10.77 7.55
C LEU A 65 -1.31 9.94 6.96
N VAL A 66 -1.25 9.74 5.63
CA VAL A 66 -0.10 9.09 4.98
C VAL A 66 1.17 9.87 5.28
N PHE A 67 1.14 11.19 5.13
CA PHE A 67 2.30 12.03 5.40
C PHE A 67 2.73 11.96 6.87
N VAL A 68 1.79 12.04 7.81
CA VAL A 68 2.06 11.95 9.25
C VAL A 68 2.65 10.59 9.60
N LEU A 69 2.05 9.49 9.13
CA LEU A 69 2.55 8.16 9.42
C LEU A 69 3.93 7.92 8.78
N SER A 70 4.11 8.31 7.52
CA SER A 70 5.39 8.12 6.82
C SER A 70 6.54 8.94 7.43
N SER A 71 6.26 10.16 7.92
CA SER A 71 7.30 11.07 8.41
C SER A 71 7.54 10.96 9.92
N ARG A 72 6.57 10.49 10.70
CA ARG A 72 6.62 10.55 12.18
C ARG A 72 6.49 9.20 12.88
N VAL A 73 6.38 8.08 12.15
CA VAL A 73 6.18 6.75 12.73
C VAL A 73 7.23 6.40 13.81
N GLN A 74 8.49 6.80 13.61
CA GLN A 74 9.57 6.53 14.56
C GLN A 74 9.39 7.28 15.89
N ASN A 75 8.76 8.46 15.85
CA ASN A 75 8.53 9.31 17.02
C ASN A 75 7.18 9.02 17.72
N MET A 76 6.36 8.13 17.16
CA MET A 76 5.09 7.71 17.74
C MET A 76 5.30 6.52 18.68
N SER A 77 4.37 6.32 19.63
CA SER A 77 4.25 5.01 20.28
C SER A 77 3.72 3.97 19.29
N VAL A 78 4.00 2.70 19.51
CA VAL A 78 3.49 1.58 18.68
C VAL A 78 1.95 1.63 18.59
N GLY A 79 1.28 1.91 19.71
CA GLY A 79 -0.18 2.06 19.75
C GLY A 79 -0.68 3.19 18.85
N ALA A 80 -0.03 4.36 18.90
CA ALA A 80 -0.38 5.49 18.05
C ALA A 80 -0.17 5.17 16.56
N ALA A 81 0.96 4.55 16.19
CA ALA A 81 1.23 4.16 14.81
C ALA A 81 0.16 3.18 14.26
N ARG A 82 -0.23 2.18 15.06
CA ARG A 82 -1.32 1.25 14.73
C ARG A 82 -2.65 1.96 14.52
N SER A 83 -3.01 2.85 15.45
CA SER A 83 -4.27 3.59 15.38
C SER A 83 -4.33 4.50 14.16
N VAL A 84 -3.26 5.25 13.87
CA VAL A 84 -3.19 6.12 12.70
C VAL A 84 -3.29 5.30 11.40
N PHE A 85 -2.63 4.15 11.32
CA PHE A 85 -2.74 3.25 10.17
C PHE A 85 -4.19 2.73 9.97
N LEU A 86 -4.86 2.30 11.04
CA LEU A 86 -6.24 1.81 10.94
C LEU A 86 -7.24 2.91 10.61
N VAL A 87 -7.06 4.12 11.16
CA VAL A 87 -7.88 5.29 10.80
C VAL A 87 -7.67 5.65 9.33
N TYR A 88 -6.43 5.61 8.86
CA TYR A 88 -6.13 5.80 7.45
C TYR A 88 -6.84 4.75 6.57
N ALA A 89 -6.73 3.46 6.92
CA ALA A 89 -7.37 2.37 6.19
C ALA A 89 -8.91 2.52 6.14
N LEU A 90 -9.51 2.98 7.24
CA LEU A 90 -10.94 3.26 7.33
C LEU A 90 -11.34 4.43 6.40
N LEU A 91 -10.63 5.56 6.45
CA LEU A 91 -10.91 6.71 5.58
C LEU A 91 -10.72 6.35 4.11
N ASN A 92 -9.65 5.63 3.78
CA ASN A 92 -9.40 5.15 2.42
C ASN A 92 -10.57 4.27 1.92
N GLY A 93 -11.09 3.37 2.77
CA GLY A 93 -12.27 2.59 2.46
C GLY A 93 -13.51 3.46 2.18
N MET A 94 -13.74 4.49 3.01
CA MET A 94 -14.85 5.42 2.78
C MET A 94 -14.75 6.12 1.42
N VAL A 95 -13.55 6.60 1.03
CA VAL A 95 -13.30 7.20 -0.28
C VAL A 95 -13.46 6.19 -1.41
N LEU A 96 -12.97 4.95 -1.21
CA LEU A 96 -13.08 3.87 -2.19
C LEU A 96 -14.50 3.31 -2.35
N SER A 97 -15.45 3.68 -1.49
CA SER A 97 -16.86 3.25 -1.59
C SER A 97 -17.47 3.55 -2.95
N TYR A 98 -17.01 4.60 -3.64
CA TYR A 98 -17.44 4.95 -4.99
C TYR A 98 -17.25 3.83 -6.00
N TYR A 99 -16.20 3.00 -5.83
CA TYR A 99 -15.95 1.87 -6.72
C TYR A 99 -17.02 0.77 -6.61
N PHE A 100 -17.65 0.61 -5.43
CA PHE A 100 -18.77 -0.32 -5.26
C PHE A 100 -20.05 0.14 -5.97
N ILE A 101 -20.14 1.42 -6.30
CA ILE A 101 -21.26 1.99 -7.08
C ILE A 101 -20.93 1.94 -8.57
N ALA A 102 -19.69 2.24 -8.92
CA ALA A 102 -19.25 2.35 -10.31
C ALA A 102 -19.06 0.99 -11.00
N PHE A 103 -18.78 -0.07 -10.24
CA PHE A 103 -18.46 -1.39 -10.76
C PHE A 103 -19.27 -2.50 -10.09
N SER A 104 -19.55 -3.57 -10.82
CA SER A 104 -20.22 -4.74 -10.26
C SER A 104 -19.33 -5.42 -9.21
N VAL A 105 -19.95 -6.04 -8.20
CA VAL A 105 -19.23 -6.79 -7.17
C VAL A 105 -18.35 -7.88 -7.78
N SER A 106 -18.81 -8.55 -8.85
CA SER A 106 -18.01 -9.55 -9.56
C SER A 106 -16.74 -8.97 -10.18
N THR A 107 -16.81 -7.75 -10.74
CA THR A 107 -15.63 -7.04 -11.25
C THR A 107 -14.65 -6.70 -10.13
N LEU A 108 -15.15 -6.24 -8.98
CA LEU A 108 -14.30 -5.91 -7.82
C LEU A 108 -13.63 -7.15 -7.24
N VAL A 109 -14.36 -8.27 -7.13
CA VAL A 109 -13.78 -9.55 -6.68
C VAL A 109 -12.71 -10.05 -7.64
N LEU A 110 -12.97 -10.01 -8.95
CA LEU A 110 -11.98 -10.41 -9.95
C LEU A 110 -10.73 -9.51 -9.90
N ALA A 111 -10.93 -8.20 -9.75
CA ALA A 111 -9.84 -7.24 -9.61
C ALA A 111 -9.01 -7.52 -8.34
N PHE A 112 -9.67 -7.84 -7.22
CA PHE A 112 -8.99 -8.17 -5.98
C PHE A 112 -8.15 -9.45 -6.12
N LEU A 113 -8.69 -10.49 -6.73
CA LEU A 113 -7.97 -11.74 -6.97
C LEU A 113 -6.76 -11.52 -7.90
N ALA A 114 -6.95 -10.80 -9.01
CA ALA A 114 -5.86 -10.47 -9.93
C ALA A 114 -4.78 -9.62 -9.23
N THR A 115 -5.18 -8.63 -8.45
CA THR A 115 -4.25 -7.81 -7.65
C THR A 115 -3.47 -8.67 -6.66
N SER A 116 -4.13 -9.59 -5.97
CA SER A 116 -3.49 -10.49 -5.01
C SER A 116 -2.42 -11.36 -5.69
N VAL A 117 -2.68 -11.82 -6.91
CA VAL A 117 -1.70 -12.59 -7.71
C VAL A 117 -0.53 -11.68 -8.12
N TYR A 118 -0.79 -10.53 -8.72
CA TYR A 118 0.27 -9.60 -9.15
C TYR A 118 1.13 -9.14 -7.98
N PHE A 119 0.50 -8.70 -6.91
CA PHE A 119 1.19 -8.30 -5.69
C PHE A 119 2.02 -9.43 -5.10
N GLY A 120 1.42 -10.62 -4.94
CA GLY A 120 2.10 -11.79 -4.37
C GLY A 120 3.33 -12.22 -5.18
N LEU A 121 3.24 -12.23 -6.51
CA LEU A 121 4.37 -12.55 -7.40
C LEU A 121 5.49 -11.52 -7.27
N MET A 122 5.15 -10.22 -7.26
CA MET A 122 6.15 -9.16 -7.18
C MET A 122 6.79 -9.06 -5.80
N ALA A 123 6.00 -9.26 -4.72
CA ALA A 123 6.52 -9.34 -3.37
C ALA A 123 7.45 -10.56 -3.19
N ALA A 124 7.06 -11.73 -3.70
CA ALA A 124 7.91 -12.92 -3.68
C ALA A 124 9.21 -12.69 -4.46
N TYR A 125 9.14 -12.06 -5.64
CA TYR A 125 10.33 -11.70 -6.40
C TYR A 125 11.23 -10.74 -5.62
N GLY A 126 10.68 -9.66 -5.04
CA GLY A 126 11.43 -8.70 -4.23
C GLY A 126 12.10 -9.33 -3.00
N ALA A 127 11.42 -10.30 -2.36
CA ALA A 127 11.95 -11.01 -1.20
C ALA A 127 13.06 -12.02 -1.53
N THR A 128 13.06 -12.60 -2.74
CA THR A 128 13.95 -13.72 -3.09
C THR A 128 15.04 -13.35 -4.09
N THR A 129 14.91 -12.22 -4.79
CA THR A 129 15.91 -11.82 -5.79
C THR A 129 17.23 -11.46 -5.17
N HIS A 130 18.32 -11.95 -5.78
CA HIS A 130 19.70 -11.56 -5.44
C HIS A 130 20.15 -10.28 -6.15
N LYS A 131 19.33 -9.74 -7.08
CA LYS A 131 19.64 -8.48 -7.75
C LYS A 131 19.33 -7.33 -6.81
N ASP A 132 20.24 -6.38 -6.71
CA ASP A 132 20.02 -5.14 -5.97
C ASP A 132 19.04 -4.25 -6.75
N LEU A 133 17.86 -4.04 -6.17
CA LEU A 133 16.83 -3.17 -6.73
C LEU A 133 16.94 -1.71 -6.27
N SER A 134 17.91 -1.36 -5.40
CA SER A 134 18.04 0.00 -4.83
C SER A 134 18.17 1.08 -5.90
N GLY A 135 18.86 0.79 -7.01
CA GLY A 135 18.98 1.69 -8.16
C GLY A 135 17.68 1.95 -8.93
N TRP A 136 16.61 1.16 -8.68
CA TRP A 136 15.30 1.37 -9.28
C TRP A 136 14.45 2.37 -8.49
N GLY A 137 14.66 2.50 -7.19
CA GLY A 137 13.86 3.37 -6.32
C GLY A 137 13.69 4.79 -6.85
N PRO A 138 14.76 5.55 -7.14
CA PRO A 138 14.63 6.91 -7.69
C PRO A 138 13.88 6.96 -9.02
N LYS A 139 14.07 5.98 -9.90
CA LYS A 139 13.41 5.91 -11.22
C LYS A 139 11.91 5.65 -11.06
N LEU A 140 11.54 4.70 -10.21
CA LEU A 140 10.15 4.36 -9.93
C LEU A 140 9.44 5.51 -9.22
N MET A 141 10.13 6.22 -8.30
CA MET A 141 9.59 7.40 -7.66
C MET A 141 9.33 8.53 -8.66
N MET A 142 10.23 8.76 -9.60
CA MET A 142 9.99 9.73 -10.69
C MET A 142 8.81 9.32 -11.57
N ALA A 143 8.69 8.02 -11.91
CA ALA A 143 7.55 7.50 -12.66
C ALA A 143 6.22 7.67 -11.89
N LEU A 144 6.23 7.42 -10.58
CA LEU A 144 5.07 7.66 -9.71
C LEU A 144 4.67 9.14 -9.71
N VAL A 145 5.62 10.06 -9.51
CA VAL A 145 5.36 11.50 -9.54
C VAL A 145 4.80 11.93 -10.90
N ALA A 146 5.36 11.42 -12.01
CA ALA A 146 4.85 11.69 -13.35
C ALA A 146 3.41 11.20 -13.54
N LEU A 147 3.06 10.01 -13.02
CA LEU A 147 1.69 9.49 -13.03
C LEU A 147 0.75 10.40 -12.21
N LEU A 148 1.15 10.82 -11.01
CA LEU A 148 0.34 11.70 -10.17
C LEU A 148 0.09 13.05 -10.85
N ILE A 149 1.14 13.67 -11.43
CA ILE A 149 1.02 14.95 -12.14
C ILE A 149 0.11 14.78 -13.37
N THR A 150 0.33 13.73 -14.17
CA THR A 150 -0.50 13.47 -15.36
C THR A 150 -1.97 13.25 -15.01
N GLY A 151 -2.23 12.48 -13.94
CA GLY A 151 -3.59 12.25 -13.44
C GLY A 151 -4.25 13.56 -12.96
N PHE A 152 -3.50 14.37 -12.21
CA PHE A 152 -3.98 15.66 -11.70
C PHE A 152 -4.24 16.68 -12.82
N VAL A 153 -3.32 16.82 -13.77
CA VAL A 153 -3.49 17.67 -14.95
C VAL A 153 -4.68 17.20 -15.77
N GLY A 154 -4.82 15.90 -16.02
CA GLY A 154 -5.97 15.33 -16.72
C GLY A 154 -7.30 15.64 -16.04
N MET A 155 -7.33 15.62 -14.71
CA MET A 155 -8.51 15.99 -13.93
C MET A 155 -8.85 17.48 -14.07
N LEU A 156 -7.86 18.38 -13.98
CA LEU A 156 -8.07 19.83 -14.09
C LEU A 156 -8.60 20.25 -15.47
N PHE A 157 -8.12 19.63 -16.53
CA PHE A 157 -8.50 19.96 -17.92
C PHE A 157 -9.62 19.10 -18.48
N GLY A 158 -10.21 18.21 -17.66
CA GLY A 158 -11.27 17.30 -18.10
C GLY A 158 -10.84 16.32 -19.20
N MET A 159 -9.54 16.07 -19.36
CA MET A 159 -8.98 15.27 -20.46
C MET A 159 -9.14 13.76 -20.28
N GLY A 160 -9.64 13.29 -19.14
CA GLY A 160 -9.89 11.87 -18.87
C GLY A 160 -8.68 10.95 -19.00
N PHE A 161 -7.44 11.48 -18.98
CA PHE A 161 -6.21 10.67 -19.09
C PHE A 161 -6.15 9.53 -18.07
N GLY A 162 -6.61 9.80 -16.84
CA GLY A 162 -6.65 8.81 -15.77
C GLY A 162 -7.55 7.60 -16.05
N SER A 163 -8.43 7.68 -17.04
CA SER A 163 -9.34 6.59 -17.45
C SER A 163 -8.90 5.86 -18.72
N THR A 164 -7.73 6.18 -19.28
CA THR A 164 -7.24 5.51 -20.49
C THR A 164 -6.59 4.16 -20.14
N VAL A 165 -6.69 3.20 -21.07
CA VAL A 165 -6.02 1.88 -20.96
C VAL A 165 -4.51 2.05 -20.79
N LEU A 166 -3.91 2.96 -21.57
CA LEU A 166 -2.47 3.22 -21.53
C LEU A 166 -2.01 3.74 -20.18
N TYR A 167 -2.67 4.74 -19.63
CA TYR A 167 -2.35 5.30 -18.30
C TYR A 167 -2.49 4.23 -17.21
N SER A 168 -3.59 3.47 -17.25
CA SER A 168 -3.83 2.40 -16.27
C SER A 168 -2.82 1.26 -16.40
N GLY A 169 -2.42 0.90 -17.62
CA GLY A 169 -1.39 -0.12 -17.86
C GLY A 169 0.00 0.31 -17.36
N ILE A 170 0.40 1.56 -17.64
CA ILE A 170 1.67 2.10 -17.13
C ILE A 170 1.66 2.15 -15.61
N GLY A 171 0.58 2.65 -15.00
CA GLY A 171 0.43 2.72 -13.56
C GLY A 171 0.50 1.34 -12.89
N LEU A 172 -0.17 0.34 -13.47
CA LEU A 172 -0.11 -1.04 -13.01
C LEU A 172 1.34 -1.55 -12.98
N VAL A 173 2.09 -1.38 -14.08
CA VAL A 173 3.49 -1.83 -14.18
C VAL A 173 4.37 -1.11 -13.15
N VAL A 174 4.21 0.22 -13.00
CA VAL A 174 4.99 1.00 -12.03
C VAL A 174 4.75 0.48 -10.60
N PHE A 175 3.50 0.24 -10.19
CA PHE A 175 3.21 -0.24 -8.84
C PHE A 175 3.60 -1.70 -8.62
N MET A 176 3.54 -2.54 -9.64
CA MET A 176 4.11 -3.89 -9.57
C MET A 176 5.62 -3.85 -9.30
N LEU A 177 6.36 -3.00 -10.01
CA LEU A 177 7.80 -2.84 -9.80
C LEU A 177 8.11 -2.19 -8.45
N LEU A 178 7.29 -1.22 -7.98
CA LEU A 178 7.39 -0.65 -6.64
C LEU A 178 7.21 -1.73 -5.58
N THR A 179 6.23 -2.62 -5.71
CA THR A 179 6.01 -3.72 -4.76
C THR A 179 7.26 -4.59 -4.60
N ALA A 180 7.94 -4.93 -5.70
CA ALA A 180 9.18 -5.71 -5.61
C ALA A 180 10.31 -4.93 -4.93
N TYR A 181 10.49 -3.66 -5.32
CA TYR A 181 11.48 -2.77 -4.73
C TYR A 181 11.23 -2.56 -3.23
N ASP A 182 9.99 -2.22 -2.86
CA ASP A 182 9.64 -1.94 -1.47
C ASP A 182 9.73 -3.19 -0.59
N THR A 183 9.34 -4.36 -1.09
CA THR A 183 9.53 -5.62 -0.37
C THR A 183 11.01 -5.90 -0.10
N GLN A 184 11.89 -5.73 -1.08
CA GLN A 184 13.33 -5.90 -0.88
C GLN A 184 13.88 -4.88 0.13
N LYS A 185 13.52 -3.61 -0.03
CA LYS A 185 13.92 -2.52 0.87
C LYS A 185 13.48 -2.77 2.30
N LEU A 186 12.25 -3.20 2.52
CA LEU A 186 11.72 -3.51 3.85
C LEU A 186 12.45 -4.68 4.49
N SER A 187 12.76 -5.73 3.73
CA SER A 187 13.55 -6.86 4.20
C SER A 187 14.96 -6.44 4.61
N GLN A 188 15.60 -5.52 3.87
CA GLN A 188 16.90 -4.95 4.22
C GLN A 188 16.82 -4.05 5.45
N LEU A 189 15.75 -3.27 5.58
CA LEU A 189 15.54 -2.34 6.69
C LEU A 189 15.49 -3.05 8.05
N TYR A 190 15.05 -4.30 8.09
CA TYR A 190 15.04 -5.12 9.31
C TYR A 190 16.40 -5.13 10.01
N SER A 191 17.51 -5.23 9.28
CA SER A 191 18.86 -5.30 9.85
C SER A 191 19.22 -4.10 10.72
N TYR A 192 18.61 -2.94 10.47
CA TYR A 192 18.83 -1.72 11.24
C TYR A 192 18.04 -1.70 12.57
N TYR A 193 16.97 -2.49 12.67
CA TYR A 193 16.05 -2.48 13.82
C TYR A 193 16.06 -3.79 14.62
N ALA A 194 16.86 -4.79 14.21
CA ALA A 194 16.88 -6.13 14.80
C ALA A 194 17.20 -6.15 16.30
N GLY A 195 17.94 -5.14 16.80
CA GLY A 195 18.29 -5.00 18.22
C GLY A 195 17.25 -4.32 19.10
N ASP A 196 16.20 -3.71 18.52
CA ASP A 196 15.18 -2.96 19.25
C ASP A 196 13.78 -3.43 18.80
N SER A 197 13.10 -4.15 19.68
CA SER A 197 11.77 -4.72 19.40
C SER A 197 10.71 -3.66 19.15
N GLU A 198 10.78 -2.50 19.82
CA GLU A 198 9.81 -1.41 19.64
C GLU A 198 10.01 -0.72 18.29
N LEU A 199 11.25 -0.44 17.91
CA LEU A 199 11.56 0.14 16.60
C LEU A 199 11.23 -0.82 15.47
N ALA A 200 11.53 -2.13 15.63
CA ALA A 200 11.15 -3.14 14.64
C ALA A 200 9.63 -3.23 14.45
N GLU A 201 8.86 -3.09 15.52
CA GLU A 201 7.41 -3.10 15.44
C GLU A 201 6.85 -1.85 14.73
N LYS A 202 7.36 -0.65 15.04
CA LYS A 202 7.03 0.59 14.31
C LYS A 202 7.41 0.50 12.84
N ALA A 203 8.59 -0.04 12.54
CA ALA A 203 9.02 -0.27 11.16
C ALA A 203 8.12 -1.26 10.41
N SER A 204 7.58 -2.29 11.10
CA SER A 204 6.62 -3.21 10.48
C SER A 204 5.30 -2.54 10.14
N ILE A 205 4.84 -1.57 10.93
CA ILE A 205 3.62 -0.78 10.62
C ILE A 205 3.88 0.16 9.45
N TYR A 206 5.05 0.81 9.41
CA TYR A 206 5.46 1.62 8.26
C TYR A 206 5.53 0.78 6.97
N GLY A 207 6.15 -0.40 7.05
CA GLY A 207 6.21 -1.34 5.94
C GLY A 207 4.82 -1.81 5.50
N ALA A 208 3.92 -2.05 6.45
CA ALA A 208 2.53 -2.39 6.16
C ALA A 208 1.81 -1.28 5.39
N LEU A 209 2.00 -0.01 5.77
CA LEU A 209 1.47 1.13 5.02
C LEU A 209 2.01 1.17 3.59
N THR A 210 3.33 1.01 3.42
CA THR A 210 3.98 1.05 2.10
C THR A 210 3.39 -0.03 1.17
N LEU A 211 3.38 -1.28 1.62
CA LEU A 211 2.84 -2.40 0.83
C LEU A 211 1.32 -2.31 0.63
N TYR A 212 0.60 -1.76 1.61
CA TYR A 212 -0.83 -1.48 1.50
C TYR A 212 -1.11 -0.47 0.38
N LEU A 213 -0.32 0.62 0.29
CA LEU A 213 -0.46 1.61 -0.78
C LEU A 213 -0.18 1.00 -2.15
N ASP A 214 0.83 0.16 -2.27
CA ASP A 214 1.11 -0.57 -3.51
C ASP A 214 -0.08 -1.44 -3.91
N PHE A 215 -0.61 -2.24 -2.97
CA PHE A 215 -1.75 -3.12 -3.22
C PHE A 215 -2.98 -2.35 -3.67
N ILE A 216 -3.36 -1.30 -2.96
CA ILE A 216 -4.53 -0.47 -3.31
C ILE A 216 -4.36 0.16 -4.69
N ASN A 217 -3.18 0.68 -5.02
CA ASN A 217 -2.95 1.27 -6.34
C ASN A 217 -3.00 0.22 -7.47
N ILE A 218 -2.39 -0.96 -7.30
CA ILE A 218 -2.53 -2.08 -8.25
C ILE A 218 -4.02 -2.41 -8.44
N PHE A 219 -4.76 -2.55 -7.33
CA PHE A 219 -6.20 -2.83 -7.38
C PHE A 219 -6.97 -1.77 -8.18
N LEU A 220 -6.72 -0.49 -7.95
CA LEU A 220 -7.39 0.59 -8.67
C LEU A 220 -7.09 0.56 -10.18
N TYR A 221 -5.85 0.28 -10.58
CA TYR A 221 -5.51 0.15 -11.99
C TYR A 221 -6.14 -1.09 -12.63
N VAL A 222 -6.16 -2.22 -11.92
CA VAL A 222 -6.82 -3.45 -12.41
C VAL A 222 -8.32 -3.25 -12.57
N VAL A 223 -9.02 -2.63 -11.60
CA VAL A 223 -10.45 -2.31 -11.70
C VAL A 223 -10.74 -1.44 -12.91
N ARG A 224 -9.91 -0.40 -13.14
CA ARG A 224 -10.07 0.48 -14.31
C ARG A 224 -9.91 -0.29 -15.62
N LEU A 225 -8.90 -1.14 -15.75
CA LEU A 225 -8.65 -1.95 -16.95
C LEU A 225 -9.81 -2.92 -17.22
N LEU A 226 -10.33 -3.60 -16.19
CA LEU A 226 -11.48 -4.49 -16.33
C LEU A 226 -12.75 -3.73 -16.70
N GLY A 227 -12.97 -2.54 -16.10
CA GLY A 227 -14.12 -1.69 -16.41
C GLY A 227 -14.11 -1.13 -17.82
N LEU A 228 -12.95 -0.80 -18.38
CA LEU A 228 -12.80 -0.34 -19.75
C LEU A 228 -13.11 -1.46 -20.75
N ASN A 229 -12.64 -2.68 -20.46
CA ASN A 229 -12.91 -3.83 -21.31
C ASN A 229 -14.40 -4.18 -21.37
N SER A 230 -15.14 -4.09 -20.27
CA SER A 230 -16.57 -4.39 -20.22
C SER A 230 -17.43 -3.36 -20.94
N ARG A 231 -16.95 -2.13 -21.13
CA ARG A 231 -17.65 -1.10 -21.96
C ARG A 231 -17.47 -1.38 -23.44
N ASN A 232 -16.28 -1.75 -23.87
CA ASN A 232 -16.00 -2.05 -25.28
C ASN A 232 -16.68 -3.33 -25.79
N SER A 233 -17.05 -4.26 -24.90
CA SER A 233 -17.79 -5.47 -25.29
C SER A 233 -19.31 -5.27 -25.42
N ARG A 234 -19.83 -4.09 -25.05
CA ARG A 234 -21.25 -3.74 -25.12
C ARG A 234 -21.58 -2.73 -26.24
N SER A 235 -20.56 -2.20 -26.90
CA SER A 235 -20.67 -1.35 -28.09
C SER A 235 -20.50 -2.17 -29.37
#